data_62ef8ed15b3e5448e79ac4b4f71e6dbe
#
_entry.id   62ef8ed15b3e5448e79ac4b4f71e6dbe
#
_cell.length_a   1.000
_cell.length_b   1.000
_cell.length_c   1.000
_cell.angle_alpha   90.00
_cell.angle_beta   90.00
_cell.angle_gamma   90.00
#
_symmetry.space_group_name_H-M   'P 1'
#
loop_
_entity.id
_entity.type
_entity.pdbx_description
1 polymer ?
#
loop_
_entity_poly.entity_id
_entity_poly.type
_entity_poly.pdbx_seq_one_letter_code
_entity_poly.pdbx_strand_id
1 'polypeptide(L)'
;CSYLYKAAPVHSKLYIWLSGDKPIAAFAGSANFTQTAFSNRQREILTACDPYAAYDYFNSLIDDTIYCNHAEVEEVVTIIPPKNIVCEDAEKVTLSLLTQRTGDVGVTSGLNWGQRAHRNPNEAYIHIPAHVARSGFFPIDEAVFTVLTDDHRQLLLRVEQGGDKAITTPFSNALLGEYFRNRIGAPEGARITKADLERYGRTDVTFIKIEDELFYMDFSV
;
A
#
# COMPACT_ATOMS: atom_id res chain seq x y z
N CYS A 1 -6.69 -14.09 14.03
CA CYS A 1 -6.42 -15.09 12.96
C CYS A 1 -6.90 -14.50 11.65
N SER A 2 -6.20 -14.77 10.57
CA SER A 2 -6.58 -14.41 9.22
C SER A 2 -6.89 -15.68 8.43
N TYR A 3 -7.94 -15.61 7.61
CA TYR A 3 -8.41 -16.72 6.79
C TYR A 3 -8.48 -16.31 5.33
N LEU A 4 -8.20 -17.24 4.44
CA LEU A 4 -8.35 -17.09 2.99
C LEU A 4 -9.50 -17.98 2.51
N TYR A 5 -10.29 -17.50 1.56
CA TYR A 5 -11.35 -18.27 0.95
C TYR A 5 -10.78 -19.29 -0.05
N LYS A 6 -11.29 -20.52 0.01
CA LYS A 6 -11.05 -21.58 -0.96
C LYS A 6 -12.29 -21.87 -1.85
N ALA A 7 -13.39 -21.17 -1.62
CA ALA A 7 -14.65 -21.27 -2.38
C ALA A 7 -15.01 -19.92 -3.01
N ALA A 8 -16.26 -19.74 -3.43
CA ALA A 8 -16.75 -18.52 -4.07
C ALA A 8 -16.43 -17.26 -3.25
N PRO A 9 -16.01 -16.15 -3.87
CA PRO A 9 -15.60 -14.95 -3.16
C PRO A 9 -16.76 -14.34 -2.38
N VAL A 10 -16.49 -13.92 -1.14
CA VAL A 10 -17.42 -13.19 -0.29
C VAL A 10 -17.16 -11.70 -0.41
N HIS A 11 -18.18 -10.93 -0.74
CA HIS A 11 -18.12 -9.48 -0.87
C HIS A 11 -18.86 -8.73 0.25
N SER A 12 -19.40 -9.43 1.24
CA SER A 12 -20.06 -8.83 2.40
C SER A 12 -19.07 -8.11 3.30
N LYS A 13 -19.44 -6.91 3.77
CA LYS A 13 -18.73 -6.16 4.79
C LYS A 13 -19.51 -6.33 6.07
N LEU A 14 -18.97 -7.13 6.99
CA LEU A 14 -19.60 -7.50 8.25
C LEU A 14 -18.62 -7.25 9.39
N TYR A 15 -19.06 -6.52 10.38
CA TYR A 15 -18.28 -6.18 11.57
C TYR A 15 -19.00 -6.72 12.78
N ILE A 16 -18.33 -7.52 13.60
CA ILE A 16 -18.90 -8.15 14.79
C ILE A 16 -17.98 -7.87 15.98
N TRP A 17 -18.54 -7.36 17.04
CA TRP A 17 -17.84 -7.18 18.31
C TRP A 17 -18.21 -8.31 19.26
N LEU A 18 -17.17 -8.91 19.85
CA LEU A 18 -17.29 -9.98 20.82
C LEU A 18 -16.86 -9.49 22.21
N SER A 19 -17.56 -9.95 23.24
CA SER A 19 -17.12 -9.87 24.63
C SER A 19 -16.89 -11.30 25.12
N GLY A 20 -15.64 -11.73 25.19
CA GLY A 20 -15.32 -13.15 25.21
C GLY A 20 -15.83 -13.82 23.93
N ASP A 21 -16.61 -14.90 24.06
CA ASP A 21 -17.19 -15.62 22.92
C ASP A 21 -18.62 -15.16 22.58
N LYS A 22 -19.11 -14.08 23.20
CA LYS A 22 -20.48 -13.60 22.99
C LYS A 22 -20.50 -12.41 22.03
N PRO A 23 -21.24 -12.49 20.90
CA PRO A 23 -21.45 -11.34 20.03
C PRO A 23 -22.34 -10.30 20.74
N ILE A 24 -21.85 -9.06 20.79
CA ILE A 24 -22.51 -7.95 21.51
C ILE A 24 -23.00 -6.85 20.60
N ALA A 25 -22.41 -6.70 19.43
CA ALA A 25 -22.81 -5.74 18.41
C ALA A 25 -22.38 -6.23 17.02
N ALA A 26 -23.16 -5.90 16.00
CA ALA A 26 -22.80 -6.18 14.62
C ALA A 26 -23.33 -5.09 13.68
N PHE A 27 -22.58 -4.85 12.61
CA PHE A 27 -22.92 -3.93 11.53
C PHE A 27 -22.62 -4.60 10.19
N ALA A 28 -23.49 -4.40 9.22
CA ALA A 28 -23.31 -4.84 7.84
C ALA A 28 -23.55 -3.67 6.88
N GLY A 29 -22.86 -3.67 5.74
CA GLY A 29 -23.04 -2.61 4.76
C GLY A 29 -22.06 -2.62 3.61
N SER A 30 -21.83 -1.47 3.01
CA SER A 30 -20.92 -1.29 1.87
C SER A 30 -19.49 -0.90 2.28
N ALA A 31 -19.31 -0.31 3.48
CA ALA A 31 -18.02 0.20 3.93
C ALA A 31 -16.98 -0.92 4.07
N ASN A 32 -15.84 -0.77 3.42
CA ASN A 32 -14.66 -1.59 3.67
C ASN A 32 -13.97 -1.16 4.98
N PHE A 33 -13.10 -1.98 5.53
CA PHE A 33 -12.30 -1.62 6.71
C PHE A 33 -11.11 -0.73 6.30
N THR A 34 -11.41 0.47 5.80
CA THR A 34 -10.44 1.45 5.30
C THR A 34 -10.69 2.82 5.92
N GLN A 35 -9.66 3.67 5.96
CA GLN A 35 -9.79 5.05 6.45
C GLN A 35 -10.77 5.85 5.60
N THR A 36 -10.75 5.67 4.29
CA THR A 36 -11.64 6.37 3.35
C THR A 36 -13.10 6.02 3.62
N ALA A 37 -13.42 4.73 3.80
CA ALA A 37 -14.78 4.28 4.05
C ALA A 37 -15.35 4.76 5.40
N PHE A 38 -14.49 4.90 6.43
CA PHE A 38 -14.88 5.39 7.76
C PHE A 38 -14.69 6.91 7.94
N SER A 39 -14.24 7.61 6.91
CA SER A 39 -14.16 9.08 6.86
C SER A 39 -15.33 9.66 6.09
N ASN A 40 -15.51 10.99 6.16
CA ASN A 40 -16.55 11.70 5.40
C ASN A 40 -16.25 11.84 3.89
N ARG A 41 -15.24 11.17 3.37
CA ARG A 41 -14.78 11.30 1.98
C ARG A 41 -15.53 10.40 1.01
N GLN A 42 -16.15 9.33 1.52
CA GLN A 42 -16.89 8.35 0.73
C GLN A 42 -18.30 8.17 1.29
N ARG A 43 -19.28 7.94 0.40
CA ARG A 43 -20.67 7.68 0.82
C ARG A 43 -20.86 6.18 1.03
N GLU A 44 -20.90 5.78 2.30
CA GLU A 44 -21.05 4.39 2.71
C GLU A 44 -22.30 4.20 3.58
N ILE A 45 -22.78 2.99 3.59
CA ILE A 45 -23.88 2.58 4.49
C ILE A 45 -23.35 1.51 5.42
N LEU A 46 -23.54 1.72 6.71
CA LEU A 46 -23.41 0.71 7.76
C LEU A 46 -24.71 0.67 8.56
N THR A 47 -25.33 -0.49 8.63
CA THR A 47 -26.57 -0.71 9.37
C THR A 47 -26.34 -1.70 10.50
N ALA A 48 -26.79 -1.36 11.69
CA ALA A 48 -26.78 -2.32 12.80
C ALA A 48 -27.67 -3.53 12.47
N CYS A 49 -27.17 -4.70 12.76
CA CYS A 49 -27.88 -5.97 12.55
C CYS A 49 -27.82 -6.84 13.82
N ASP A 50 -28.58 -7.93 13.84
CA ASP A 50 -28.57 -8.86 14.96
C ASP A 50 -27.18 -9.50 15.10
N PRO A 51 -26.51 -9.35 16.26
CA PRO A 51 -25.14 -9.82 16.41
C PRO A 51 -25.00 -11.34 16.41
N TYR A 52 -26.02 -12.09 16.84
CA TYR A 52 -25.98 -13.54 16.81
C TYR A 52 -26.16 -14.07 15.38
N ALA A 53 -27.14 -13.55 14.64
CA ALA A 53 -27.33 -13.91 13.24
C ALA A 53 -26.10 -13.56 12.40
N ALA A 54 -25.46 -12.42 12.65
CA ALA A 54 -24.22 -12.02 12.01
C ALA A 54 -23.06 -12.99 12.33
N TYR A 55 -22.97 -13.42 13.57
CA TYR A 55 -21.94 -14.35 14.01
C TYR A 55 -22.15 -15.76 13.46
N ASP A 56 -23.40 -16.23 13.39
CA ASP A 56 -23.75 -17.50 12.74
C ASP A 56 -23.42 -17.49 11.25
N TYR A 57 -23.72 -16.39 10.55
CA TYR A 57 -23.30 -16.21 9.16
C TYR A 57 -21.76 -16.26 9.02
N PHE A 58 -21.02 -15.53 9.85
CA PHE A 58 -19.55 -15.59 9.85
C PHE A 58 -19.05 -17.00 10.06
N ASN A 59 -19.57 -17.72 11.05
CA ASN A 59 -19.17 -19.11 11.32
C ASN A 59 -19.49 -20.05 10.16
N SER A 60 -20.60 -19.85 9.45
CA SER A 60 -20.92 -20.65 8.26
C SER A 60 -19.93 -20.49 7.11
N LEU A 61 -19.18 -19.39 7.09
CA LEU A 61 -18.15 -19.15 6.07
C LEU A 61 -16.81 -19.79 6.44
N ILE A 62 -16.55 -20.09 7.72
CA ILE A 62 -15.26 -20.62 8.19
C ILE A 62 -14.91 -21.95 7.53
N ASP A 63 -15.89 -22.82 7.32
CA ASP A 63 -15.69 -24.14 6.71
C ASP A 63 -15.17 -24.04 5.26
N ASP A 64 -15.46 -22.94 4.57
CA ASP A 64 -14.98 -22.63 3.22
C ASP A 64 -13.66 -21.85 3.20
N THR A 65 -12.97 -21.78 4.33
CA THR A 65 -11.72 -21.03 4.46
C THR A 65 -10.54 -21.91 4.84
N ILE A 66 -9.35 -21.36 4.73
CA ILE A 66 -8.11 -21.94 5.24
C ILE A 66 -7.32 -20.83 5.95
N TYR A 67 -6.58 -21.17 7.00
CA TYR A 67 -5.68 -20.20 7.65
C TYR A 67 -4.63 -19.69 6.66
N CYS A 68 -4.38 -18.40 6.64
CA CYS A 68 -3.43 -17.78 5.70
C CYS A 68 -1.98 -18.28 5.87
N ASN A 69 -1.64 -18.87 7.01
CA ASN A 69 -0.35 -19.48 7.30
C ASN A 69 -0.39 -21.04 7.35
N HIS A 70 -1.45 -21.65 6.80
CA HIS A 70 -1.53 -23.10 6.69
C HIS A 70 -0.50 -23.62 5.69
N ALA A 71 0.13 -24.78 5.97
CA ALA A 71 1.16 -25.36 5.11
C ALA A 71 0.68 -25.66 3.68
N GLU A 72 -0.61 -25.98 3.52
CA GLU A 72 -1.23 -26.32 2.23
C GLU A 72 -1.94 -25.11 1.57
N VAL A 73 -1.73 -23.89 2.06
CA VAL A 73 -2.45 -22.72 1.54
C VAL A 73 -2.21 -22.49 0.03
N GLU A 74 -0.99 -22.72 -0.44
CA GLU A 74 -0.62 -22.55 -1.84
C GLU A 74 -1.22 -23.61 -2.77
N GLU A 75 -1.59 -24.77 -2.22
CA GLU A 75 -2.24 -25.85 -2.98
C GLU A 75 -3.76 -25.59 -3.13
N VAL A 76 -4.35 -24.94 -2.15
CA VAL A 76 -5.80 -24.73 -2.05
C VAL A 76 -6.22 -23.36 -2.57
N VAL A 77 -5.39 -22.32 -2.37
CA VAL A 77 -5.63 -20.95 -2.78
C VAL A 77 -4.64 -20.55 -3.86
N THR A 78 -5.15 -20.20 -5.03
CA THR A 78 -4.30 -19.68 -6.11
C THR A 78 -3.80 -18.29 -5.70
N ILE A 79 -2.52 -18.18 -5.43
CA ILE A 79 -1.86 -16.89 -5.20
C ILE A 79 -1.63 -16.24 -6.57
N ILE A 80 -2.42 -15.23 -6.88
CA ILE A 80 -2.24 -14.44 -8.11
C ILE A 80 -1.09 -13.46 -7.86
N PRO A 81 0.01 -13.55 -8.63
CA PRO A 81 1.09 -12.56 -8.52
C PRO A 81 0.56 -11.14 -8.71
N PRO A 82 1.10 -10.13 -8.01
CA PRO A 82 0.64 -8.75 -8.10
C PRO A 82 0.50 -8.21 -9.54
N LYS A 83 1.37 -8.62 -10.47
CA LYS A 83 1.28 -8.24 -11.89
C LYS A 83 -0.04 -8.65 -12.57
N ASN A 84 -0.69 -9.71 -12.09
CA ASN A 84 -1.97 -10.19 -12.64
C ASN A 84 -3.18 -9.54 -11.95
N ILE A 85 -2.98 -8.83 -10.83
CA ILE A 85 -4.03 -8.05 -10.15
C ILE A 85 -4.25 -6.73 -10.89
N VAL A 86 -3.27 -6.29 -11.67
CA VAL A 86 -3.31 -5.03 -12.40
C VAL A 86 -4.10 -5.23 -13.70
N CYS A 87 -5.31 -4.70 -13.75
CA CYS A 87 -6.08 -4.61 -14.99
C CYS A 87 -5.34 -3.72 -16.00
N GLU A 88 -5.38 -4.05 -17.28
CA GLU A 88 -4.76 -3.25 -18.36
C GLU A 88 -5.27 -1.79 -18.34
N ASP A 89 -6.53 -1.59 -17.98
CA ASP A 89 -7.19 -0.27 -17.88
C ASP A 89 -7.05 0.41 -16.52
N ALA A 90 -6.25 -0.15 -15.58
CA ALA A 90 -6.06 0.44 -14.26
C ALA A 90 -5.39 1.81 -14.35
N GLU A 91 -5.88 2.74 -13.54
CA GLU A 91 -5.27 4.07 -13.42
C GLU A 91 -3.83 3.95 -12.90
N LYS A 92 -2.88 4.57 -13.62
CA LYS A 92 -1.44 4.48 -13.31
C LYS A 92 -0.73 5.81 -13.43
N VAL A 93 0.28 5.98 -12.59
CA VAL A 93 1.15 7.16 -12.55
C VAL A 93 2.60 6.72 -12.44
N THR A 94 3.46 7.25 -13.32
CA THR A 94 4.91 7.03 -13.25
C THR A 94 5.57 8.27 -12.65
N LEU A 95 6.37 8.06 -11.60
CA LEU A 95 7.09 9.09 -10.87
C LEU A 95 8.59 8.93 -11.07
N SER A 96 9.24 10.00 -11.57
CA SER A 96 10.68 10.02 -11.74
C SER A 96 11.40 10.06 -10.39
N LEU A 97 12.44 9.26 -10.24
CA LEU A 97 13.37 9.30 -9.11
C LEU A 97 14.50 10.34 -9.32
N LEU A 98 14.52 10.96 -10.51
CA LEU A 98 15.45 12.04 -10.86
C LEU A 98 14.79 13.41 -10.63
N THR A 99 15.60 14.40 -10.31
CA THR A 99 15.14 15.79 -10.19
C THR A 99 14.91 16.39 -11.58
N GLN A 100 13.80 17.07 -11.78
CA GLN A 100 13.47 17.72 -13.07
C GLN A 100 14.52 18.74 -13.52
N ARG A 101 15.17 19.43 -12.53
CA ARG A 101 16.13 20.50 -12.83
C ARG A 101 17.44 20.01 -13.42
N THR A 102 17.95 18.89 -12.94
CA THR A 102 19.30 18.40 -13.30
C THR A 102 19.28 17.11 -14.11
N GLY A 103 18.17 16.38 -14.12
CA GLY A 103 18.08 15.03 -14.69
C GLY A 103 18.95 14.02 -13.95
N ASP A 104 19.26 14.29 -12.68
CA ASP A 104 20.07 13.45 -11.80
C ASP A 104 19.35 13.20 -10.48
N VAL A 105 19.81 12.21 -9.69
CA VAL A 105 19.31 12.00 -8.33
C VAL A 105 19.72 13.19 -7.46
N GLY A 106 18.76 13.72 -6.72
CA GLY A 106 19.03 14.87 -5.83
C GLY A 106 20.12 14.55 -4.80
N VAL A 107 21.05 15.47 -4.57
CA VAL A 107 22.18 15.29 -3.64
C VAL A 107 21.70 15.09 -2.20
N THR A 108 20.68 15.87 -1.80
CA THR A 108 20.11 15.88 -0.45
C THR A 108 18.58 15.95 -0.50
N SER A 109 17.98 15.35 -1.53
CA SER A 109 16.53 15.29 -1.75
C SER A 109 16.13 13.98 -2.43
N GLY A 110 14.85 13.67 -2.47
CA GLY A 110 14.38 12.41 -3.03
C GLY A 110 14.97 11.21 -2.31
N LEU A 111 15.55 10.26 -3.04
CA LEU A 111 16.18 9.06 -2.48
C LEU A 111 17.38 9.35 -1.56
N ASN A 112 17.94 10.57 -1.60
CA ASN A 112 19.06 11.03 -0.79
C ASN A 112 18.64 12.07 0.25
N TRP A 113 17.39 12.14 0.64
CA TRP A 113 16.94 13.13 1.64
C TRP A 113 17.68 13.01 2.97
N GLY A 114 18.00 11.79 3.38
CA GLY A 114 18.77 11.49 4.58
C GLY A 114 20.25 11.90 4.52
N GLN A 115 20.78 12.30 3.36
CA GLN A 115 22.16 12.80 3.24
C GLN A 115 22.32 14.25 3.77
N ARG A 116 21.27 14.84 4.35
CA ARG A 116 21.34 16.10 5.08
C ARG A 116 21.94 15.87 6.48
N ALA A 117 22.62 16.89 7.01
CA ALA A 117 23.11 16.85 8.38
C ALA A 117 21.99 16.51 9.40
N HIS A 118 22.31 15.72 10.39
CA HIS A 118 21.41 15.32 11.49
C HIS A 118 20.20 14.45 11.10
N ARG A 119 20.23 13.79 9.94
CA ARG A 119 19.22 12.84 9.52
C ARG A 119 19.74 11.40 9.48
N ASN A 120 18.81 10.43 9.51
CA ASN A 120 19.18 9.05 9.19
C ASN A 120 19.55 8.98 7.69
N PRO A 121 20.75 8.49 7.33
CA PRO A 121 21.22 8.44 5.94
C PRO A 121 20.30 7.69 4.98
N ASN A 122 19.45 6.79 5.49
CA ASN A 122 18.48 6.04 4.69
C ASN A 122 17.18 6.82 4.41
N GLU A 123 16.91 7.96 5.07
CA GLU A 123 15.67 8.70 4.81
C GLU A 123 15.53 9.08 3.34
N ALA A 124 14.34 8.81 2.80
CA ALA A 124 14.01 9.08 1.41
C ALA A 124 12.54 9.50 1.26
N TYR A 125 12.23 10.11 0.13
CA TYR A 125 10.86 10.32 -0.35
C TYR A 125 10.82 10.21 -1.88
N ILE A 126 9.64 9.92 -2.43
CA ILE A 126 9.37 10.00 -3.86
C ILE A 126 8.66 11.33 -4.12
N HIS A 127 9.19 12.11 -5.06
CA HIS A 127 8.59 13.39 -5.43
C HIS A 127 7.31 13.19 -6.26
N ILE A 128 6.23 13.89 -5.90
CA ILE A 128 4.97 13.94 -6.65
C ILE A 128 4.93 15.25 -7.44
N PRO A 129 4.85 15.20 -8.79
CA PRO A 129 4.59 16.40 -9.59
C PRO A 129 3.24 17.04 -9.27
N ALA A 130 3.16 18.36 -9.34
CA ALA A 130 1.96 19.11 -8.94
C ALA A 130 0.68 18.72 -9.70
N HIS A 131 0.77 18.25 -10.95
CA HIS A 131 -0.39 17.78 -11.70
C HIS A 131 -0.90 16.45 -11.16
N VAL A 132 -0.01 15.55 -10.70
CA VAL A 132 -0.39 14.27 -10.06
C VAL A 132 -0.97 14.54 -8.68
N ALA A 133 -0.38 15.44 -7.88
CA ALA A 133 -0.92 15.79 -6.57
C ALA A 133 -2.38 16.29 -6.67
N ARG A 134 -2.70 17.04 -7.74
CA ARG A 134 -4.06 17.57 -7.98
C ARG A 134 -5.01 16.59 -8.66
N SER A 135 -4.55 15.48 -9.20
CA SER A 135 -5.41 14.51 -9.90
C SER A 135 -6.31 13.70 -8.95
N GLY A 136 -5.98 13.64 -7.67
CA GLY A 136 -6.66 12.76 -6.71
C GLY A 136 -6.26 11.28 -6.84
N PHE A 137 -5.17 10.98 -7.55
CA PHE A 137 -4.67 9.62 -7.70
C PHE A 137 -4.28 9.00 -6.35
N PHE A 138 -3.49 9.72 -5.54
CA PHE A 138 -3.12 9.29 -4.21
C PHE A 138 -4.08 9.84 -3.14
N PRO A 139 -4.29 9.10 -2.03
CA PRO A 139 -4.93 9.65 -0.84
C PRO A 139 -4.14 10.88 -0.32
N ILE A 140 -4.86 11.91 0.12
CA ILE A 140 -4.29 13.17 0.64
C ILE A 140 -4.54 13.28 2.15
N ASP A 141 -4.17 14.41 2.77
CA ASP A 141 -4.36 14.72 4.19
C ASP A 141 -3.69 13.69 5.12
N GLU A 142 -2.47 13.26 4.75
CA GLU A 142 -1.66 12.30 5.50
C GLU A 142 -2.32 10.90 5.67
N ALA A 143 -3.34 10.58 4.88
CA ALA A 143 -3.95 9.26 4.88
C ALA A 143 -2.92 8.20 4.48
N VAL A 144 -2.83 7.15 5.29
CA VAL A 144 -1.93 6.02 5.04
C VAL A 144 -2.57 5.07 4.04
N PHE A 145 -1.81 4.63 3.06
CA PHE A 145 -2.24 3.64 2.07
C PHE A 145 -1.22 2.50 1.96
N THR A 146 -1.73 1.35 1.58
CA THR A 146 -0.95 0.13 1.39
C THR A 146 -0.42 0.06 -0.03
N VAL A 147 0.84 -0.32 -0.17
CA VAL A 147 1.49 -0.53 -1.47
C VAL A 147 2.09 -1.93 -1.52
N LEU A 148 1.62 -2.72 -2.48
CA LEU A 148 2.23 -4.00 -2.85
C LEU A 148 3.31 -3.73 -3.89
N THR A 149 4.47 -4.35 -3.75
CA THR A 149 5.59 -4.14 -4.66
C THR A 149 5.82 -5.32 -5.59
N ASP A 150 6.49 -5.08 -6.71
CA ASP A 150 6.83 -6.11 -7.70
C ASP A 150 7.75 -7.22 -7.14
N ASP A 151 8.47 -6.96 -6.05
CA ASP A 151 9.28 -7.94 -5.31
C ASP A 151 8.55 -8.56 -4.10
N HIS A 152 7.20 -8.53 -4.12
CA HIS A 152 6.32 -9.15 -3.13
C HIS A 152 6.44 -8.58 -1.70
N ARG A 153 6.89 -7.35 -1.55
CA ARG A 153 6.87 -6.64 -0.27
C ARG A 153 5.60 -5.81 -0.12
N GLN A 154 5.30 -5.47 1.10
CA GLN A 154 4.24 -4.53 1.45
C GLN A 154 4.86 -3.32 2.14
N LEU A 155 4.53 -2.12 1.65
CA LEU A 155 4.91 -0.85 2.26
C LEU A 155 3.65 -0.10 2.71
N LEU A 156 3.74 0.57 3.84
CA LEU A 156 2.78 1.59 4.22
C LEU A 156 3.34 2.94 3.83
N LEU A 157 2.61 3.68 3.00
CA LEU A 157 3.01 4.98 2.51
C LEU A 157 1.96 6.03 2.85
N ARG A 158 2.33 7.30 2.81
CA ARG A 158 1.44 8.46 2.88
C ARG A 158 1.98 9.60 2.05
N VAL A 159 1.08 10.49 1.65
CA VAL A 159 1.46 11.74 0.99
C VAL A 159 1.67 12.81 2.04
N GLU A 160 2.81 13.48 1.98
CA GLU A 160 3.23 14.54 2.89
C GLU A 160 3.77 15.77 2.15
N GLN A 161 4.16 16.77 2.94
CA GLN A 161 4.67 18.08 2.57
C GLN A 161 3.60 19.04 2.02
N GLY A 162 3.84 20.33 2.19
CA GLY A 162 2.93 21.39 1.75
C GLY A 162 2.63 21.28 0.24
N GLY A 163 1.37 20.98 -0.08
CA GLY A 163 0.88 20.76 -1.44
C GLY A 163 1.07 19.33 -1.95
N ASP A 164 1.08 18.35 -1.06
CA ASP A 164 1.04 16.91 -1.37
C ASP A 164 2.15 16.45 -2.36
N LYS A 165 3.39 16.88 -2.10
CA LYS A 165 4.50 16.76 -3.05
C LYS A 165 5.45 15.60 -2.80
N ALA A 166 5.25 14.82 -1.74
CA ALA A 166 6.15 13.74 -1.37
C ALA A 166 5.39 12.50 -0.88
N ILE A 167 5.80 11.34 -1.33
CA ILE A 167 5.40 10.05 -0.76
C ILE A 167 6.49 9.63 0.21
N THR A 168 6.09 9.29 1.43
CA THR A 168 6.95 8.89 2.55
C THR A 168 6.37 7.67 3.26
N THR A 169 7.14 7.06 4.15
CA THR A 169 6.66 6.04 5.10
C THR A 169 6.23 6.71 6.42
N PRO A 170 5.04 6.38 6.99
CA PRO A 170 4.44 7.14 8.09
C PRO A 170 5.22 7.10 9.41
N PHE A 171 5.95 6.02 9.68
CA PHE A 171 6.63 5.82 10.97
C PHE A 171 8.13 6.13 10.93
N SER A 172 8.78 5.89 9.80
CA SER A 172 10.20 6.15 9.60
C SER A 172 10.50 6.31 8.12
N ASN A 173 10.90 7.49 7.72
CA ASN A 173 11.27 7.78 6.32
C ASN A 173 12.50 6.98 5.84
N ALA A 174 13.23 6.33 6.76
CA ALA A 174 14.35 5.45 6.42
C ALA A 174 13.88 4.17 5.71
N LEU A 175 12.70 3.63 6.03
CA LEU A 175 12.19 2.39 5.45
C LEU A 175 12.06 2.47 3.92
N LEU A 176 11.59 3.60 3.38
CA LEU A 176 11.49 3.80 1.94
C LEU A 176 12.88 3.82 1.27
N GLY A 177 13.83 4.48 1.91
CA GLY A 177 15.19 4.56 1.37
C GLY A 177 15.97 3.27 1.50
N GLU A 178 15.74 2.49 2.55
CA GLU A 178 16.25 1.11 2.70
C GLU A 178 15.69 0.21 1.60
N TYR A 179 14.38 0.31 1.34
CA TYR A 179 13.74 -0.42 0.25
C TYR A 179 14.46 -0.17 -1.09
N PHE A 180 14.64 1.07 -1.50
CA PHE A 180 15.30 1.38 -2.78
C PHE A 180 16.77 0.96 -2.80
N ARG A 181 17.53 1.16 -1.70
CA ARG A 181 18.92 0.71 -1.62
C ARG A 181 19.05 -0.80 -1.78
N ASN A 182 18.21 -1.55 -1.09
CA ASN A 182 18.18 -3.00 -1.21
C ASN A 182 17.86 -3.44 -2.66
N ARG A 183 16.88 -2.79 -3.31
CA ARG A 183 16.49 -3.12 -4.69
C ARG A 183 17.61 -2.89 -5.70
N ILE A 184 18.36 -1.81 -5.56
CA ILE A 184 19.46 -1.46 -6.50
C ILE A 184 20.82 -2.04 -6.07
N GLY A 185 20.89 -2.78 -4.96
CA GLY A 185 22.13 -3.35 -4.43
C GLY A 185 23.09 -2.31 -3.86
N ALA A 186 22.61 -1.14 -3.43
CA ALA A 186 23.42 -0.12 -2.77
C ALA A 186 23.52 -0.40 -1.26
N PRO A 187 24.67 -0.12 -0.61
CA PRO A 187 24.81 -0.26 0.84
C PRO A 187 23.84 0.67 1.60
N GLU A 188 23.46 0.25 2.80
CA GLU A 188 22.68 1.11 3.70
C GLU A 188 23.38 2.44 3.97
N GLY A 189 22.62 3.52 3.96
CA GLY A 189 23.13 4.86 4.14
C GLY A 189 23.97 5.41 2.99
N ALA A 190 24.28 4.62 1.97
CA ALA A 190 25.00 5.09 0.82
C ALA A 190 24.19 6.12 0.01
N ARG A 191 24.87 7.11 -0.54
CA ARG A 191 24.28 8.04 -1.49
C ARG A 191 23.97 7.32 -2.80
N ILE A 192 22.74 7.42 -3.26
CA ILE A 192 22.30 6.90 -4.56
C ILE A 192 22.63 7.90 -5.66
N THR A 193 23.22 7.43 -6.75
CA THR A 193 23.51 8.23 -7.94
C THR A 193 22.63 7.80 -9.12
N LYS A 194 22.60 8.63 -10.17
CA LYS A 194 21.93 8.25 -11.41
C LYS A 194 22.52 6.98 -12.02
N ALA A 195 23.85 6.85 -11.97
CA ALA A 195 24.55 5.66 -12.46
C ALA A 195 24.13 4.37 -11.72
N ASP A 196 23.77 4.46 -10.43
CA ASP A 196 23.26 3.31 -9.68
C ASP A 196 21.88 2.88 -10.18
N LEU A 197 20.99 3.84 -10.45
CA LEU A 197 19.68 3.59 -11.03
C LEU A 197 19.76 3.08 -12.48
N GLU A 198 20.64 3.65 -13.29
CA GLU A 198 20.88 3.21 -14.67
C GLU A 198 21.48 1.79 -14.73
N ARG A 199 22.38 1.46 -13.80
CA ARG A 199 22.92 0.10 -13.65
C ARG A 199 21.84 -0.89 -13.21
N TYR A 200 20.92 -0.47 -12.35
CA TYR A 200 19.74 -1.26 -11.99
C TYR A 200 18.81 -1.44 -13.19
N GLY A 201 18.73 -0.47 -14.10
CA GLY A 201 17.94 -0.48 -15.33
C GLY A 201 16.69 0.40 -15.28
N ARG A 202 16.44 1.16 -14.18
CA ARG A 202 15.25 1.99 -14.06
C ARG A 202 15.49 3.25 -13.23
N THR A 203 14.96 4.39 -13.70
CA THR A 203 15.11 5.72 -13.08
C THR A 203 13.79 6.33 -12.61
N ASP A 204 12.73 5.56 -12.65
CA ASP A 204 11.37 5.93 -12.23
C ASP A 204 10.70 4.76 -11.50
N VAL A 205 9.50 5.01 -10.99
CA VAL A 205 8.65 4.00 -10.36
C VAL A 205 7.21 4.22 -10.81
N THR A 206 6.48 3.14 -11.12
CA THR A 206 5.09 3.22 -11.56
C THR A 206 4.17 2.75 -10.45
N PHE A 207 3.23 3.61 -10.06
CA PHE A 207 2.13 3.26 -9.17
C PHE A 207 0.89 2.95 -9.99
N ILE A 208 0.19 1.89 -9.62
CA ILE A 208 -1.05 1.45 -10.22
C ILE A 208 -2.09 1.37 -9.12
N LYS A 209 -3.22 2.03 -9.31
CA LYS A 209 -4.30 2.05 -8.33
C LYS A 209 -5.11 0.77 -8.45
N ILE A 210 -5.18 -0.01 -7.36
CA ILE A 210 -6.01 -1.21 -7.26
C ILE A 210 -7.34 -0.83 -6.60
N GLU A 211 -7.27 -0.13 -5.46
CA GLU A 211 -8.40 0.42 -4.70
C GLU A 211 -7.99 1.78 -4.11
N ASP A 212 -8.91 2.47 -3.46
CA ASP A 212 -8.65 3.83 -2.94
C ASP A 212 -7.47 3.92 -1.96
N GLU A 213 -7.20 2.87 -1.18
CA GLU A 213 -6.09 2.82 -0.23
C GLU A 213 -5.14 1.64 -0.51
N LEU A 214 -5.24 1.02 -1.69
CA LEU A 214 -4.40 -0.10 -2.11
C LEU A 214 -3.81 0.16 -3.50
N PHE A 215 -2.49 0.14 -3.58
CA PHE A 215 -1.73 0.39 -4.80
C PHE A 215 -0.74 -0.75 -5.07
N TYR A 216 -0.35 -0.88 -6.31
CA TYR A 216 0.79 -1.67 -6.72
C TYR A 216 1.90 -0.74 -7.19
N MET A 217 3.12 -0.98 -6.71
CA MET A 217 4.30 -0.22 -7.12
C MET A 217 5.22 -1.13 -7.92
N ASP A 218 5.39 -0.80 -9.17
CA ASP A 218 6.30 -1.49 -10.08
C ASP A 218 7.64 -0.73 -10.19
N PHE A 219 8.69 -1.38 -9.72
CA PHE A 219 10.10 -0.97 -9.87
C PHE A 219 10.91 -2.11 -10.53
N SER A 220 10.26 -2.98 -11.29
CA SER A 220 10.91 -4.05 -12.05
C SER A 220 11.69 -3.50 -13.26
N VAL A 221 12.66 -4.26 -13.72
CA VAL A 221 13.47 -4.02 -14.91
C VAL A 221 13.25 -5.10 -15.94
#